data_a2dbace6e3387f17585eafb247006fbf
#
_entry.id   a2dbace6e3387f17585eafb247006fbf
#
_cell.length_a   1.000
_cell.length_b   1.000
_cell.length_c   1.000
_cell.angle_alpha   90.00
_cell.angle_beta   90.00
_cell.angle_gamma   90.00
#
_symmetry.space_group_name_H-M   'P 1'
#
loop_
_entity.id
_entity.type
_entity.pdbx_description
1 polymer ?
#
loop_
_entity_poly.entity_id
_entity_poly.type
_entity_poly.pdbx_seq_one_letter_code
_entity_poly.pdbx_strand_id
1 'polypeptide(L)'
;MSKAAARDAPSRCWTRQAVLGNGMSGVSGKPGALATPAGPSAAELARLAALLGPLPITAENVRQFPSVEGSDEEPWDVMLSMLAMDEHHGLEMLAKRTGLRYAAEPKLHESAQRFYEVVPADVARSRLCAGLESDGHVMSVATAQPMQPSAFTMLEDMLGMPIRVVLSPRAAVANLINRGYEQRQDLVTEIIEEMPLDERAIASAAAQAGQSTDLQQLARQTPVIRLENMILFEALRRRASDVHVHPMENKLVIRFRIDGMLVDAFTPPLSLAPAISSRLKVMTELDIANRHSPQDGHTSVRVGSRKVDIRFSCIPSVYGERLVLRLLDQTATQLSLDEVGMTRLMQTQLLDLVERPNGIILVTGPTGSGKTTSLYAALSRIDRASRNVMTIEDPVEYHLDGISQMQVNAKRGVTFATGLRALLRQDPDVILVGEIRDAETASLAIQASLTGHLVLATLHTNDAPSAIPRLVDVGIEPYLITSSLLAVLAQRLLRRSCSACSGAGSTASGRCEVCYGTGYKGRLAVYEIMVMNDELRQLTASRADAVALYDAAKRADFSPMREDALLKVKLGLTD
;
A
#
# COMPACT_ATOMS: atom_id res chain seq x y z
N MET A 1 -44.35 44.14 -16.52
CA MET A 1 -45.34 43.29 -17.19
C MET A 1 -44.52 42.41 -18.17
N SER A 2 -44.34 41.17 -18.09
CA SER A 2 -45.08 39.99 -17.71
C SER A 2 -44.14 38.93 -17.20
N LYS A 3 -44.48 38.26 -16.08
CA LYS A 3 -43.84 37.07 -15.54
C LYS A 3 -44.21 35.85 -16.42
N ALA A 4 -43.24 35.05 -16.83
CA ALA A 4 -43.47 33.69 -17.31
C ALA A 4 -42.87 32.74 -16.30
N ALA A 5 -43.72 31.98 -15.64
CA ALA A 5 -43.40 30.97 -14.65
C ALA A 5 -42.80 29.72 -15.34
N ALA A 6 -41.62 29.28 -14.89
CA ALA A 6 -41.11 27.97 -15.18
C ALA A 6 -41.85 26.93 -14.32
N ARG A 7 -42.54 26.02 -14.95
CA ARG A 7 -43.21 24.87 -14.30
C ARG A 7 -42.19 23.82 -13.92
N ASP A 8 -42.15 23.54 -12.62
CA ASP A 8 -41.49 22.37 -12.06
C ASP A 8 -42.07 21.08 -12.69
N ALA A 9 -41.21 20.29 -13.31
CA ALA A 9 -41.54 18.94 -13.69
C ALA A 9 -41.27 18.02 -12.47
N PRO A 10 -42.21 17.14 -12.10
CA PRO A 10 -42.01 16.27 -10.95
C PRO A 10 -40.91 15.24 -11.25
N SER A 11 -39.94 15.12 -10.35
CA SER A 11 -38.96 14.08 -10.29
C SER A 11 -39.64 12.71 -10.31
N ARG A 12 -39.48 11.94 -11.38
CA ARG A 12 -40.02 10.57 -11.47
C ARG A 12 -39.23 9.69 -10.50
N CYS A 13 -39.85 9.39 -9.38
CA CYS A 13 -39.52 8.27 -8.52
C CYS A 13 -39.71 6.98 -9.36
N TRP A 14 -38.77 6.07 -9.33
CA TRP A 14 -38.92 4.75 -9.92
C TRP A 14 -39.99 3.99 -9.13
N THR A 15 -41.24 4.04 -9.58
CA THR A 15 -42.33 3.26 -8.98
C THR A 15 -42.29 1.82 -9.48
N ARG A 16 -42.63 0.92 -8.59
CA ARG A 16 -42.65 -0.56 -8.66
C ARG A 16 -43.26 -1.21 -9.91
N GLN A 17 -43.78 -0.49 -10.89
CA GLN A 17 -44.60 -1.08 -11.95
C GLN A 17 -43.90 -1.47 -13.25
N ALA A 18 -42.61 -1.18 -13.43
CA ALA A 18 -41.94 -1.44 -14.72
C ALA A 18 -41.16 -2.77 -14.80
N VAL A 19 -41.07 -3.58 -13.75
CA VAL A 19 -40.22 -4.81 -13.71
C VAL A 19 -40.95 -6.10 -13.35
N LEU A 20 -42.29 -6.10 -13.18
CA LEU A 20 -43.03 -7.33 -12.90
C LEU A 20 -43.80 -7.82 -14.15
N GLY A 21 -43.13 -8.61 -14.95
CA GLY A 21 -43.74 -9.48 -15.99
C GLY A 21 -43.47 -10.94 -15.69
N ASN A 22 -44.47 -11.59 -15.09
CA ASN A 22 -44.80 -13.02 -15.07
C ASN A 22 -43.76 -14.09 -14.67
N GLY A 23 -44.15 -14.86 -13.65
CA GLY A 23 -43.69 -16.23 -13.42
C GLY A 23 -43.58 -16.67 -11.96
N MET A 24 -44.76 -16.75 -11.24
CA MET A 24 -44.81 -17.53 -9.98
C MET A 24 -45.04 -18.98 -10.30
N SER A 25 -44.15 -19.88 -9.91
CA SER A 25 -44.48 -21.23 -9.50
C SER A 25 -43.51 -21.62 -8.36
N GLY A 26 -44.11 -21.99 -7.22
CA GLY A 26 -43.38 -22.23 -5.98
C GLY A 26 -42.59 -23.53 -5.98
N VAL A 27 -41.50 -23.53 -5.23
CA VAL A 27 -40.93 -24.72 -4.60
C VAL A 27 -40.28 -24.29 -3.28
N SER A 28 -40.71 -24.93 -2.20
CA SER A 28 -40.09 -24.87 -0.87
C SER A 28 -38.73 -25.58 -0.89
N GLY A 29 -37.66 -24.94 -0.48
CA GLY A 29 -36.33 -25.54 -0.35
C GLY A 29 -35.47 -24.79 0.66
N LYS A 30 -34.84 -25.53 1.54
CA LYS A 30 -33.96 -25.13 2.67
C LYS A 30 -32.88 -24.08 2.30
N PRO A 31 -32.35 -23.30 3.27
CA PRO A 31 -31.28 -22.35 2.99
C PRO A 31 -29.98 -23.09 2.68
N GLY A 32 -29.63 -23.13 1.41
CA GLY A 32 -28.38 -23.66 0.89
C GLY A 32 -27.49 -22.51 0.36
N ALA A 33 -26.20 -22.67 0.50
CA ALA A 33 -25.09 -21.91 0.03
C ALA A 33 -25.38 -20.77 -0.98
N LEU A 34 -24.89 -19.57 -0.70
CA LEU A 34 -24.83 -18.43 -1.62
C LEU A 34 -24.16 -18.88 -2.92
N ALA A 35 -24.98 -19.03 -3.97
CA ALA A 35 -24.47 -19.25 -5.32
C ALA A 35 -23.70 -18.01 -5.76
N THR A 36 -22.50 -18.20 -6.28
CA THR A 36 -21.76 -17.20 -7.05
C THR A 36 -22.66 -16.63 -8.14
N PRO A 37 -22.78 -15.30 -8.29
CA PRO A 37 -23.59 -14.72 -9.36
C PRO A 37 -23.02 -15.16 -10.72
N ALA A 38 -23.84 -15.74 -11.56
CA ALA A 38 -23.51 -15.97 -12.97
C ALA A 38 -23.26 -14.59 -13.62
N GLY A 39 -22.23 -14.48 -14.48
CA GLY A 39 -21.91 -13.25 -15.18
C GLY A 39 -23.09 -12.68 -16.00
N PRO A 40 -22.99 -11.44 -16.51
CA PRO A 40 -24.10 -10.72 -17.11
C PRO A 40 -24.68 -11.46 -18.33
N SER A 41 -25.99 -11.61 -18.34
CA SER A 41 -26.69 -12.26 -19.45
C SER A 41 -26.70 -11.38 -20.71
N ALA A 42 -26.70 -12.00 -21.89
CA ALA A 42 -26.82 -11.29 -23.17
C ALA A 42 -28.05 -10.36 -23.23
N ALA A 43 -29.13 -10.69 -22.49
CA ALA A 43 -30.32 -9.86 -22.40
C ALA A 43 -30.10 -8.57 -21.56
N GLU A 44 -29.30 -8.64 -20.51
CA GLU A 44 -28.92 -7.48 -19.70
C GLU A 44 -28.01 -6.52 -20.48
N LEU A 45 -27.02 -7.04 -21.19
CA LEU A 45 -26.13 -6.25 -22.04
C LEU A 45 -26.89 -5.60 -23.20
N ALA A 46 -27.87 -6.30 -23.81
CA ALA A 46 -28.71 -5.73 -24.86
C ALA A 46 -29.61 -4.59 -24.33
N ARG A 47 -30.15 -4.71 -23.10
CA ARG A 47 -30.90 -3.63 -22.45
C ARG A 47 -30.03 -2.41 -22.17
N LEU A 48 -28.80 -2.62 -21.73
CA LEU A 48 -27.79 -1.57 -21.52
C LEU A 48 -27.46 -0.83 -22.82
N ALA A 49 -27.18 -1.59 -23.87
CA ALA A 49 -26.89 -1.03 -25.19
C ALA A 49 -28.05 -0.18 -25.74
N ALA A 50 -29.30 -0.63 -25.52
CA ALA A 50 -30.51 0.12 -25.91
C ALA A 50 -30.65 1.46 -25.13
N LEU A 51 -30.20 1.53 -23.89
CA LEU A 51 -30.20 2.76 -23.09
C LEU A 51 -29.16 3.78 -23.57
N LEU A 52 -28.06 3.35 -24.16
CA LEU A 52 -27.00 4.23 -24.63
C LEU A 52 -27.23 4.80 -26.04
N GLY A 53 -28.23 4.30 -26.78
CA GLY A 53 -28.62 4.83 -28.09
C GLY A 53 -28.24 3.94 -29.28
N PRO A 54 -28.28 4.41 -30.53
CA PRO A 54 -28.01 3.59 -31.73
C PRO A 54 -26.52 3.28 -31.84
N LEU A 55 -26.05 2.40 -30.98
CA LEU A 55 -24.72 1.81 -31.07
C LEU A 55 -24.83 0.54 -31.92
N PRO A 56 -23.79 0.17 -32.69
CA PRO A 56 -23.81 -1.00 -33.57
C PRO A 56 -23.73 -2.33 -32.79
N ILE A 57 -24.29 -2.39 -31.57
CA ILE A 57 -24.34 -3.60 -30.75
C ILE A 57 -25.70 -4.24 -30.91
N THR A 58 -25.76 -5.32 -31.67
CA THR A 58 -26.90 -6.19 -31.78
C THR A 58 -26.75 -7.36 -30.80
N ALA A 59 -27.87 -8.00 -30.44
CA ALA A 59 -27.84 -9.23 -29.61
C ALA A 59 -26.96 -10.35 -30.24
N GLU A 60 -26.68 -10.26 -31.53
CA GLU A 60 -25.86 -11.18 -32.30
C GLU A 60 -24.36 -10.90 -32.07
N ASN A 61 -23.98 -9.64 -31.95
CA ASN A 61 -22.61 -9.23 -31.62
C ASN A 61 -22.23 -9.62 -30.18
N VAL A 62 -23.20 -9.56 -29.24
CA VAL A 62 -22.98 -9.99 -27.85
C VAL A 62 -22.71 -11.50 -27.76
N ARG A 63 -23.35 -12.31 -28.62
CA ARG A 63 -23.14 -13.77 -28.69
C ARG A 63 -21.77 -14.18 -29.26
N GLN A 64 -21.07 -13.27 -29.93
CA GLN A 64 -19.73 -13.51 -30.51
C GLN A 64 -18.60 -13.33 -29.48
N PHE A 65 -18.90 -12.89 -28.26
CA PHE A 65 -17.93 -12.75 -27.17
C PHE A 65 -18.13 -13.88 -26.12
N PRO A 66 -17.53 -15.05 -26.31
CA PRO A 66 -17.72 -16.22 -25.44
C PRO A 66 -17.19 -16.07 -24.02
N SER A 67 -16.47 -14.99 -23.71
CA SER A 67 -15.95 -14.66 -22.37
C SER A 67 -16.96 -13.95 -21.45
N VAL A 68 -18.17 -13.66 -21.92
CA VAL A 68 -19.16 -12.86 -21.17
C VAL A 68 -20.04 -13.76 -20.29
N GLU A 69 -20.33 -14.99 -20.70
CA GLU A 69 -21.05 -15.95 -19.86
C GLU A 69 -20.08 -16.64 -18.90
N GLY A 70 -20.16 -16.27 -17.60
CA GLY A 70 -19.33 -16.83 -16.54
C GLY A 70 -18.18 -15.95 -16.08
N SER A 71 -18.05 -14.70 -16.53
CA SER A 71 -17.13 -13.74 -15.95
C SER A 71 -17.72 -13.12 -14.68
N ASP A 72 -16.90 -12.95 -13.64
CA ASP A 72 -17.25 -12.22 -12.40
C ASP A 72 -17.31 -10.70 -12.62
N GLU A 73 -17.25 -10.22 -13.87
CA GLU A 73 -17.24 -8.79 -14.22
C GLU A 73 -18.65 -8.20 -14.22
N GLU A 74 -18.75 -6.96 -13.77
CA GLU A 74 -20.02 -6.23 -13.74
C GLU A 74 -20.53 -5.92 -15.17
N PRO A 75 -21.87 -5.99 -15.42
CA PRO A 75 -22.45 -5.73 -16.74
C PRO A 75 -22.06 -4.39 -17.36
N TRP A 76 -21.88 -3.38 -16.51
CA TRP A 76 -21.46 -2.05 -16.91
C TRP A 76 -20.01 -2.01 -17.45
N ASP A 77 -19.10 -2.66 -16.75
CA ASP A 77 -17.68 -2.71 -17.12
C ASP A 77 -17.45 -3.50 -18.42
N VAL A 78 -18.15 -4.63 -18.55
CA VAL A 78 -18.12 -5.43 -19.78
C VAL A 78 -18.58 -4.59 -20.98
N MET A 79 -19.66 -3.84 -20.82
CA MET A 79 -20.20 -3.03 -21.91
C MET A 79 -19.26 -1.87 -22.28
N LEU A 80 -18.65 -1.18 -21.31
CA LEU A 80 -17.65 -0.12 -21.60
C LEU A 80 -16.46 -0.68 -22.36
N SER A 81 -15.99 -1.87 -21.97
CA SER A 81 -14.89 -2.56 -22.64
C SER A 81 -15.26 -2.93 -24.09
N MET A 82 -16.46 -3.49 -24.30
CA MET A 82 -16.95 -3.85 -25.65
C MET A 82 -17.07 -2.66 -26.58
N LEU A 83 -17.42 -1.48 -26.04
CA LEU A 83 -17.60 -0.24 -26.80
C LEU A 83 -16.30 0.55 -26.95
N ALA A 84 -15.21 0.13 -26.34
CA ALA A 84 -13.97 0.91 -26.17
C ALA A 84 -14.28 2.35 -25.69
N MET A 85 -15.25 2.47 -24.78
CA MET A 85 -15.78 3.74 -24.29
C MET A 85 -15.17 4.08 -22.93
N ASP A 86 -14.77 5.34 -22.77
CA ASP A 86 -14.34 5.86 -21.49
C ASP A 86 -15.48 5.90 -20.46
N GLU A 87 -15.21 5.55 -19.21
CA GLU A 87 -16.19 5.49 -18.12
C GLU A 87 -16.94 6.81 -17.93
N HIS A 88 -16.22 7.94 -17.95
CA HIS A 88 -16.82 9.28 -17.81
C HIS A 88 -17.85 9.55 -18.91
N HIS A 89 -17.49 9.27 -20.15
CA HIS A 89 -18.37 9.49 -21.31
C HIS A 89 -19.61 8.57 -21.25
N GLY A 90 -19.40 7.30 -20.89
CA GLY A 90 -20.49 6.32 -20.72
C GLY A 90 -21.50 6.74 -19.66
N LEU A 91 -21.04 7.16 -18.47
CA LEU A 91 -21.90 7.60 -17.37
C LEU A 91 -22.63 8.91 -17.71
N GLU A 92 -21.99 9.85 -18.42
CA GLU A 92 -22.62 11.09 -18.87
C GLU A 92 -23.73 10.83 -19.89
N MET A 93 -23.50 9.92 -20.86
CA MET A 93 -24.51 9.50 -21.82
C MET A 93 -25.70 8.83 -21.13
N LEU A 94 -25.45 7.93 -20.18
CA LEU A 94 -26.49 7.28 -19.40
C LEU A 94 -27.30 8.28 -18.59
N ALA A 95 -26.65 9.25 -17.95
CA ALA A 95 -27.30 10.33 -17.22
C ALA A 95 -28.27 11.14 -18.12
N LYS A 96 -27.82 11.55 -19.30
CA LYS A 96 -28.65 12.27 -20.29
C LYS A 96 -29.87 11.48 -20.73
N ARG A 97 -29.76 10.16 -20.87
CA ARG A 97 -30.85 9.28 -21.30
C ARG A 97 -31.85 8.93 -20.19
N THR A 98 -31.36 8.72 -18.98
CA THR A 98 -32.20 8.33 -17.84
C THR A 98 -32.75 9.50 -17.04
N GLY A 99 -32.23 10.72 -17.26
CA GLY A 99 -32.53 11.91 -16.47
C GLY A 99 -31.88 11.91 -15.08
N LEU A 100 -30.92 11.00 -14.82
CA LEU A 100 -30.16 10.97 -13.59
C LEU A 100 -29.12 12.09 -13.58
N ARG A 101 -28.72 12.53 -12.39
CA ARG A 101 -27.63 13.49 -12.22
C ARG A 101 -26.28 12.81 -12.44
N TYR A 102 -25.38 13.42 -13.17
CA TYR A 102 -23.99 13.05 -13.30
C TYR A 102 -23.10 14.05 -12.54
N ALA A 103 -22.11 13.55 -11.81
CA ALA A 103 -21.10 14.34 -11.10
C ALA A 103 -19.73 13.70 -11.29
N ALA A 104 -18.84 14.34 -12.06
CA ALA A 104 -17.47 13.87 -12.26
C ALA A 104 -16.65 13.91 -10.96
N GLU A 105 -16.84 14.96 -10.15
CA GLU A 105 -16.20 15.16 -8.84
C GLU A 105 -17.29 15.44 -7.78
N PRO A 106 -17.96 14.40 -7.29
CA PRO A 106 -18.98 14.57 -6.27
C PRO A 106 -18.34 14.97 -4.93
N LYS A 107 -19.01 15.87 -4.21
CA LYS A 107 -18.55 16.38 -2.91
C LYS A 107 -19.30 15.71 -1.78
N LEU A 108 -18.58 15.35 -0.72
CA LEU A 108 -19.14 14.86 0.53
C LEU A 108 -19.62 16.06 1.36
N HIS A 109 -20.88 16.03 1.79
CA HIS A 109 -21.47 17.00 2.72
C HIS A 109 -21.66 16.36 4.11
N GLU A 110 -21.57 17.14 5.16
CA GLU A 110 -21.74 16.66 6.55
C GLU A 110 -23.09 15.96 6.79
N SER A 111 -24.16 16.38 6.10
CA SER A 111 -25.48 15.75 6.19
C SER A 111 -25.52 14.29 5.68
N ALA A 112 -24.48 13.81 5.01
CA ALA A 112 -24.35 12.41 4.57
C ALA A 112 -23.89 11.48 5.69
N GLN A 113 -23.55 11.97 6.88
CA GLN A 113 -22.99 11.18 7.99
C GLN A 113 -23.83 9.94 8.30
N ARG A 114 -25.17 10.06 8.28
CA ARG A 114 -26.09 8.91 8.49
C ARG A 114 -25.85 7.75 7.52
N PHE A 115 -25.46 8.02 6.27
CA PHE A 115 -25.12 6.94 5.34
C PHE A 115 -23.94 6.11 5.88
N TYR A 116 -22.90 6.78 6.31
CA TYR A 116 -21.68 6.13 6.80
C TYR A 116 -21.85 5.50 8.18
N GLU A 117 -22.86 5.89 8.95
CA GLU A 117 -23.24 5.28 10.23
C GLU A 117 -24.01 3.98 10.04
N VAL A 118 -24.94 3.94 9.10
CA VAL A 118 -25.91 2.86 8.91
C VAL A 118 -25.44 1.83 7.89
N VAL A 119 -24.86 2.26 6.76
CA VAL A 119 -24.39 1.38 5.71
C VAL A 119 -23.01 0.87 6.05
N PRO A 120 -22.77 -0.45 6.10
CA PRO A 120 -21.44 -1.01 6.33
C PRO A 120 -20.47 -0.67 5.19
N ALA A 121 -19.20 -0.48 5.53
CA ALA A 121 -18.17 -0.10 4.56
C ALA A 121 -17.94 -1.18 3.48
N ASP A 122 -18.12 -2.46 3.81
CA ASP A 122 -18.04 -3.58 2.88
C ASP A 122 -19.17 -3.54 1.84
N VAL A 123 -20.39 -3.17 2.27
CA VAL A 123 -21.53 -2.97 1.37
C VAL A 123 -21.29 -1.78 0.45
N ALA A 124 -20.86 -0.63 1.01
CA ALA A 124 -20.56 0.55 0.24
C ALA A 124 -19.49 0.30 -0.83
N ARG A 125 -18.46 -0.48 -0.51
CA ARG A 125 -17.37 -0.83 -1.43
C ARG A 125 -17.76 -1.87 -2.46
N SER A 126 -18.40 -2.97 -2.05
CA SER A 126 -18.82 -4.02 -2.97
C SER A 126 -19.85 -3.53 -3.98
N ARG A 127 -20.67 -2.54 -3.59
CA ARG A 127 -21.69 -1.93 -4.45
C ARG A 127 -21.26 -0.60 -5.06
N LEU A 128 -20.04 -0.14 -4.80
CA LEU A 128 -19.50 1.16 -5.25
C LEU A 128 -20.52 2.30 -5.06
N CYS A 129 -21.00 2.46 -3.81
CA CYS A 129 -21.99 3.46 -3.42
C CYS A 129 -21.47 4.33 -2.27
N ALA A 130 -21.68 5.66 -2.36
CA ALA A 130 -21.27 6.62 -1.34
C ALA A 130 -22.36 7.65 -1.07
N GLY A 131 -22.66 7.94 0.20
CA GLY A 131 -23.55 9.04 0.57
C GLY A 131 -22.94 10.39 0.23
N LEU A 132 -23.71 11.30 -0.34
CA LEU A 132 -23.27 12.65 -0.71
C LEU A 132 -23.84 13.73 0.21
N GLU A 133 -25.15 13.76 0.33
CA GLU A 133 -25.91 14.74 1.10
C GLU A 133 -27.29 14.18 1.46
N SER A 134 -27.89 14.68 2.54
CA SER A 134 -29.26 14.36 2.92
C SER A 134 -30.02 15.63 3.27
N ASP A 135 -31.29 15.72 2.83
CA ASP A 135 -32.23 16.78 3.25
C ASP A 135 -33.12 16.34 4.43
N GLY A 136 -32.79 15.19 5.05
CA GLY A 136 -33.57 14.57 6.14
C GLY A 136 -34.68 13.63 5.65
N HIS A 137 -35.08 13.70 4.40
CA HIS A 137 -36.13 12.88 3.80
C HIS A 137 -35.61 11.99 2.67
N VAL A 138 -34.56 12.43 1.97
CA VAL A 138 -33.95 11.72 0.84
C VAL A 138 -32.43 11.78 0.98
N MET A 139 -31.76 10.64 0.77
CA MET A 139 -30.30 10.55 0.72
C MET A 139 -29.80 10.55 -0.72
N SER A 140 -28.97 11.51 -1.09
CA SER A 140 -28.26 11.47 -2.38
C SER A 140 -27.10 10.48 -2.29
N VAL A 141 -27.04 9.49 -3.19
CA VAL A 141 -26.02 8.43 -3.20
C VAL A 141 -25.32 8.41 -4.54
N ALA A 142 -23.99 8.60 -4.53
CA ALA A 142 -23.14 8.42 -5.69
C ALA A 142 -22.92 6.94 -5.97
N THR A 143 -22.96 6.55 -7.24
CA THR A 143 -22.62 5.18 -7.67
C THR A 143 -21.87 5.15 -8.99
N ALA A 144 -20.96 4.18 -9.12
CA ALA A 144 -20.30 3.84 -10.37
C ALA A 144 -20.92 2.58 -11.03
N GLN A 145 -21.87 1.92 -10.36
CA GLN A 145 -22.57 0.72 -10.84
C GLN A 145 -24.06 0.99 -11.02
N PRO A 146 -24.45 1.66 -12.11
CA PRO A 146 -25.84 2.13 -12.29
C PRO A 146 -26.85 1.00 -12.50
N MET A 147 -26.40 -0.22 -12.79
CA MET A 147 -27.25 -1.33 -13.22
C MET A 147 -27.54 -2.34 -12.10
N GLN A 148 -27.39 -1.96 -10.85
CA GLN A 148 -27.70 -2.77 -9.68
C GLN A 148 -28.94 -2.27 -8.90
N PRO A 149 -30.16 -2.39 -9.43
CA PRO A 149 -31.36 -1.87 -8.74
C PRO A 149 -31.60 -2.53 -7.38
N SER A 150 -31.18 -3.78 -7.20
CA SER A 150 -31.23 -4.48 -5.91
C SER A 150 -30.36 -3.83 -4.84
N ALA A 151 -29.22 -3.25 -5.22
CA ALA A 151 -28.35 -2.53 -4.30
C ALA A 151 -29.04 -1.24 -3.79
N PHE A 152 -29.77 -0.54 -4.64
CA PHE A 152 -30.48 0.68 -4.26
C PHE A 152 -31.67 0.40 -3.32
N THR A 153 -32.46 -0.64 -3.60
CA THR A 153 -33.53 -1.08 -2.69
C THR A 153 -32.98 -1.50 -1.33
N MET A 154 -31.88 -2.22 -1.31
CA MET A 154 -31.20 -2.61 -0.07
C MET A 154 -30.71 -1.39 0.72
N LEU A 155 -30.17 -0.37 0.05
CA LEU A 155 -29.73 0.86 0.70
C LEU A 155 -30.90 1.66 1.27
N GLU A 156 -32.05 1.74 0.56
CA GLU A 156 -33.28 2.38 1.06
C GLU A 156 -33.80 1.66 2.31
N ASP A 157 -33.82 0.33 2.30
CA ASP A 157 -34.24 -0.47 3.46
C ASP A 157 -33.30 -0.25 4.66
N MET A 158 -31.98 -0.19 4.43
CA MET A 158 -31.00 0.03 5.49
C MET A 158 -31.08 1.45 6.07
N LEU A 159 -31.24 2.47 5.23
CA LEU A 159 -31.29 3.89 5.62
C LEU A 159 -32.65 4.29 6.21
N GLY A 160 -33.70 3.51 5.89
CA GLY A 160 -35.08 3.83 6.25
C GLY A 160 -35.62 5.10 5.56
N MET A 161 -35.04 5.45 4.40
CA MET A 161 -35.43 6.62 3.61
C MET A 161 -35.13 6.40 2.12
N PRO A 162 -35.87 7.09 1.21
CA PRO A 162 -35.62 7.04 -0.23
C PRO A 162 -34.22 7.55 -0.56
N ILE A 163 -33.63 7.02 -1.64
CA ILE A 163 -32.36 7.49 -2.17
C ILE A 163 -32.55 8.20 -3.52
N ARG A 164 -31.67 9.18 -3.77
CA ARG A 164 -31.50 9.83 -5.07
C ARG A 164 -30.15 9.42 -5.65
N VAL A 165 -30.18 8.69 -6.75
CA VAL A 165 -28.97 8.19 -7.39
C VAL A 165 -28.26 9.30 -8.17
N VAL A 166 -26.94 9.42 -7.97
CA VAL A 166 -26.03 10.30 -8.71
C VAL A 166 -24.97 9.43 -9.36
N LEU A 167 -24.84 9.50 -10.67
CA LEU A 167 -23.82 8.76 -11.40
C LEU A 167 -22.46 9.44 -11.24
N SER A 168 -21.43 8.67 -10.91
CA SER A 168 -20.08 9.21 -10.69
C SER A 168 -19.04 8.17 -11.05
N PRO A 169 -17.85 8.56 -11.52
CA PRO A 169 -16.78 7.63 -11.88
C PRO A 169 -16.32 6.79 -10.69
N ARG A 170 -15.88 5.57 -10.94
CA ARG A 170 -15.41 4.59 -9.94
C ARG A 170 -14.35 5.17 -8.99
N ALA A 171 -13.35 5.86 -9.55
CA ALA A 171 -12.30 6.48 -8.75
C ALA A 171 -12.85 7.56 -7.79
N ALA A 172 -13.82 8.35 -8.24
CA ALA A 172 -14.46 9.39 -7.43
C ALA A 172 -15.32 8.77 -6.31
N VAL A 173 -16.11 7.73 -6.61
CA VAL A 173 -16.93 7.01 -5.62
C VAL A 173 -16.03 6.32 -4.58
N ALA A 174 -14.96 5.65 -5.00
CA ALA A 174 -14.01 5.01 -4.10
C ALA A 174 -13.34 6.03 -3.15
N ASN A 175 -12.97 7.20 -3.65
CA ASN A 175 -12.42 8.29 -2.84
C ASN A 175 -13.46 8.82 -1.82
N LEU A 176 -14.72 8.95 -2.21
CA LEU A 176 -15.80 9.38 -1.30
C LEU A 176 -16.06 8.34 -0.21
N ILE A 177 -16.10 7.04 -0.55
CA ILE A 177 -16.23 5.96 0.43
C ILE A 177 -15.09 6.07 1.46
N ASN A 178 -13.86 6.18 0.99
CA ASN A 178 -12.73 6.30 1.89
C ASN A 178 -12.85 7.53 2.80
N ARG A 179 -13.13 8.71 2.23
CA ARG A 179 -13.28 9.96 3.01
C ARG A 179 -14.46 9.91 3.99
N GLY A 180 -15.59 9.36 3.59
CA GLY A 180 -16.79 9.30 4.44
C GLY A 180 -16.61 8.37 5.65
N TYR A 181 -15.91 7.25 5.49
CA TYR A 181 -15.56 6.38 6.61
C TYR A 181 -14.31 6.83 7.38
N GLU A 182 -13.47 7.70 6.80
CA GLU A 182 -12.29 8.30 7.44
C GLU A 182 -12.62 9.42 8.45
N GLN A 183 -13.74 10.12 8.27
CA GLN A 183 -14.18 11.21 9.18
C GLN A 183 -14.57 10.72 10.60
N ARG A 184 -14.56 9.41 10.85
CA ARG A 184 -14.85 8.80 12.16
C ARG A 184 -13.60 8.75 13.06
N GLN A 185 -12.91 9.86 13.28
CA GLN A 185 -11.72 9.93 14.15
C GLN A 185 -12.00 9.58 15.62
N ASP A 186 -13.23 9.78 16.08
CA ASP A 186 -13.62 9.59 17.49
C ASP A 186 -13.90 8.12 17.85
N LEU A 187 -14.05 7.22 16.85
CA LEU A 187 -14.44 5.82 17.06
C LEU A 187 -13.47 5.01 17.94
N VAL A 188 -12.17 5.28 17.85
CA VAL A 188 -11.21 4.54 18.69
C VAL A 188 -11.36 4.94 20.14
N THR A 189 -11.54 6.24 20.41
CA THR A 189 -11.76 6.76 21.75
C THR A 189 -13.11 6.29 22.30
N GLU A 190 -14.18 6.37 21.50
CA GLU A 190 -15.51 5.87 21.83
C GLU A 190 -15.51 4.37 22.12
N ILE A 191 -14.84 3.54 21.29
CA ILE A 191 -14.70 2.11 21.53
C ILE A 191 -13.92 1.83 22.85
N ILE A 192 -12.89 2.62 23.14
CA ILE A 192 -12.14 2.49 24.40
C ILE A 192 -13.02 2.83 25.61
N GLU A 193 -13.86 3.86 25.49
CA GLU A 193 -14.79 4.30 26.57
C GLU A 193 -15.95 3.33 26.78
N GLU A 194 -16.47 2.69 25.71
CA GLU A 194 -17.55 1.71 25.77
C GLU A 194 -17.11 0.30 26.23
N MET A 195 -15.81 0.03 26.34
CA MET A 195 -15.32 -1.29 26.70
C MET A 195 -15.63 -1.65 28.14
N PRO A 196 -16.26 -2.81 28.42
CA PRO A 196 -16.44 -3.29 29.78
C PRO A 196 -15.07 -3.59 30.42
N LEU A 197 -14.86 -3.10 31.63
CA LEU A 197 -13.62 -3.29 32.40
C LEU A 197 -13.47 -4.71 32.99
N ASP A 198 -14.36 -5.64 32.63
CA ASP A 198 -14.30 -7.03 33.09
C ASP A 198 -13.28 -7.85 32.28
N GLU A 199 -12.13 -8.10 32.91
CA GLU A 199 -11.01 -8.86 32.30
C GLU A 199 -11.39 -10.27 31.82
N ARG A 200 -12.37 -10.93 32.47
CA ARG A 200 -12.80 -12.28 32.09
C ARG A 200 -13.65 -12.28 30.80
N ALA A 201 -14.53 -11.29 30.67
CA ALA A 201 -15.33 -11.13 29.46
C ALA A 201 -14.44 -10.79 28.26
N ILE A 202 -13.43 -9.95 28.45
CA ILE A 202 -12.47 -9.56 27.40
C ILE A 202 -11.61 -10.77 26.96
N ALA A 203 -11.07 -11.55 27.92
CA ALA A 203 -10.26 -12.73 27.62
C ALA A 203 -11.05 -13.84 26.89
N SER A 204 -12.30 -14.09 27.31
CA SER A 204 -13.16 -15.09 26.65
C SER A 204 -13.56 -14.67 25.23
N ALA A 205 -13.80 -13.39 25.02
CA ALA A 205 -14.11 -12.82 23.71
C ALA A 205 -12.92 -12.92 22.73
N ALA A 206 -11.70 -12.68 23.22
CA ALA A 206 -10.49 -12.83 22.42
C ALA A 206 -10.21 -14.28 21.99
N ALA A 207 -10.55 -15.26 22.84
CA ALA A 207 -10.36 -16.68 22.55
C ALA A 207 -11.38 -17.25 21.54
N GLN A 208 -12.58 -16.65 21.43
CA GLN A 208 -13.66 -17.12 20.55
C GLN A 208 -13.59 -16.56 19.13
N ALA A 209 -12.73 -15.58 18.88
CA ALA A 209 -12.60 -14.94 17.58
C ALA A 209 -11.79 -15.81 16.61
N GLY A 210 -12.50 -16.49 15.75
CA GLY A 210 -11.91 -17.32 14.69
C GLY A 210 -11.03 -16.57 13.70
N GLN A 211 -10.30 -17.29 12.89
CA GLN A 211 -9.41 -16.79 11.84
C GLN A 211 -10.19 -16.04 10.74
N SER A 212 -10.13 -14.73 10.72
CA SER A 212 -10.61 -13.91 9.62
C SER A 212 -9.51 -12.96 9.15
N THR A 213 -9.32 -12.88 7.84
CA THR A 213 -8.24 -12.12 7.20
C THR A 213 -8.68 -10.72 6.73
N ASP A 214 -9.96 -10.38 6.84
CA ASP A 214 -10.49 -9.07 6.44
C ASP A 214 -10.86 -8.20 7.64
N LEU A 215 -10.07 -7.15 7.90
CA LEU A 215 -10.25 -6.22 9.01
C LEU A 215 -11.61 -5.49 9.01
N GLN A 216 -12.21 -5.30 7.83
CA GLN A 216 -13.48 -4.56 7.72
C GLN A 216 -14.70 -5.42 8.05
N GLN A 217 -14.65 -6.71 7.79
CA GLN A 217 -15.68 -7.64 8.23
C GLN A 217 -15.65 -7.86 9.73
N LEU A 218 -14.46 -7.74 10.34
CA LEU A 218 -14.24 -7.92 11.77
C LEU A 218 -14.78 -6.77 12.64
N ALA A 219 -15.09 -5.61 12.07
CA ALA A 219 -15.62 -4.45 12.81
C ALA A 219 -16.96 -4.70 13.53
N ARG A 220 -17.63 -5.82 13.26
CA ARG A 220 -18.88 -6.24 13.94
C ARG A 220 -18.66 -7.25 15.07
N GLN A 221 -17.41 -7.63 15.33
CA GLN A 221 -17.08 -8.62 16.36
C GLN A 221 -16.83 -7.96 17.72
N THR A 222 -16.28 -8.71 18.67
CA THR A 222 -16.08 -8.27 20.05
C THR A 222 -15.29 -6.97 20.19
N PRO A 223 -15.46 -6.19 21.26
CA PRO A 223 -14.83 -4.89 21.44
C PRO A 223 -13.29 -4.89 21.26
N VAL A 224 -12.58 -5.92 21.76
CA VAL A 224 -11.12 -6.02 21.62
C VAL A 224 -10.69 -6.14 20.16
N ILE A 225 -11.42 -6.94 19.36
CA ILE A 225 -11.14 -7.12 17.93
C ILE A 225 -11.43 -5.82 17.17
N ARG A 226 -12.51 -5.13 17.52
CA ARG A 226 -12.84 -3.83 16.94
C ARG A 226 -11.71 -2.82 17.23
N LEU A 227 -11.21 -2.77 18.46
CA LEU A 227 -10.11 -1.89 18.84
C LEU A 227 -8.83 -2.20 18.05
N GLU A 228 -8.42 -3.46 17.94
CA GLU A 228 -7.23 -3.86 17.17
C GLU A 228 -7.36 -3.52 15.69
N ASN A 229 -8.52 -3.82 15.11
CA ASN A 229 -8.78 -3.49 13.70
C ASN A 229 -8.73 -1.99 13.46
N MET A 230 -9.27 -1.18 14.38
CA MET A 230 -9.20 0.28 14.29
C MET A 230 -7.77 0.80 14.47
N ILE A 231 -6.97 0.20 15.37
CA ILE A 231 -5.54 0.54 15.54
C ILE A 231 -4.78 0.25 14.25
N LEU A 232 -4.98 -0.92 13.64
CA LEU A 232 -4.32 -1.30 12.39
C LEU A 232 -4.78 -0.42 11.21
N PHE A 233 -6.08 -0.14 11.12
CA PHE A 233 -6.62 0.75 10.11
C PHE A 233 -6.03 2.15 10.21
N GLU A 234 -5.99 2.71 11.43
CA GLU A 234 -5.44 4.05 11.67
C GLU A 234 -3.92 4.09 11.40
N ALA A 235 -3.19 3.03 11.75
CA ALA A 235 -1.77 2.92 11.43
C ALA A 235 -1.52 2.93 9.91
N LEU A 236 -2.31 2.16 9.15
CA LEU A 236 -2.23 2.12 7.69
C LEU A 236 -2.65 3.46 7.04
N ARG A 237 -3.69 4.11 7.57
CA ARG A 237 -4.13 5.43 7.15
C ARG A 237 -3.04 6.49 7.31
N ARG A 238 -2.35 6.48 8.46
CA ARG A 238 -1.20 7.36 8.74
C ARG A 238 0.10 6.90 8.09
N ARG A 239 0.08 5.82 7.32
CA ARG A 239 1.29 5.22 6.69
C ARG A 239 2.37 4.86 7.70
N ALA A 240 1.97 4.35 8.85
CA ALA A 240 2.90 3.85 9.85
C ALA A 240 3.62 2.61 9.30
N SER A 241 4.94 2.55 9.50
CA SER A 241 5.73 1.35 9.20
C SER A 241 5.63 0.31 10.31
N ASP A 242 5.47 0.76 11.56
CA ASP A 242 5.40 -0.12 12.72
C ASP A 242 4.36 0.39 13.72
N VAL A 243 3.68 -0.55 14.38
CA VAL A 243 2.81 -0.32 15.54
C VAL A 243 3.50 -0.92 16.76
N HIS A 244 3.67 -0.12 17.81
CA HIS A 244 4.24 -0.55 19.08
C HIS A 244 3.15 -0.53 20.15
N VAL A 245 2.90 -1.67 20.78
CA VAL A 245 2.05 -1.80 21.97
C VAL A 245 2.97 -1.94 23.17
N HIS A 246 2.96 -0.93 24.03
CA HIS A 246 3.94 -0.80 25.11
C HIS A 246 3.24 -0.64 26.46
N PRO A 247 3.12 -1.72 27.25
CA PRO A 247 2.68 -1.63 28.63
C PRO A 247 3.73 -0.89 29.47
N MET A 248 3.28 0.06 30.27
CA MET A 248 4.05 0.80 31.25
C MET A 248 3.42 0.58 32.64
N GLU A 249 4.03 1.11 33.68
CA GLU A 249 3.59 0.91 35.06
C GLU A 249 2.08 1.18 35.28
N ASN A 250 1.56 2.30 34.74
CA ASN A 250 0.19 2.75 35.01
C ASN A 250 -0.65 2.96 33.73
N LYS A 251 -0.09 2.66 32.53
CA LYS A 251 -0.77 2.89 31.27
C LYS A 251 -0.29 1.94 30.18
N LEU A 252 -1.16 1.68 29.22
CA LEU A 252 -0.81 1.07 27.95
C LEU A 252 -0.65 2.17 26.91
N VAL A 253 0.50 2.22 26.20
CA VAL A 253 0.73 3.22 25.15
C VAL A 253 0.87 2.51 23.83
N ILE A 254 0.05 2.91 22.85
CA ILE A 254 0.14 2.46 21.47
C ILE A 254 0.80 3.58 20.68
N ARG A 255 1.91 3.25 20.00
CA ARG A 255 2.72 4.19 19.22
C ARG A 255 2.82 3.75 17.78
N PHE A 256 2.79 4.70 16.91
CA PHE A 256 3.04 4.50 15.49
C PHE A 256 4.40 5.04 15.08
N ARG A 257 5.14 4.26 14.28
CA ARG A 257 6.33 4.78 13.60
C ARG A 257 5.91 5.35 12.26
N ILE A 258 5.91 6.67 12.16
CA ILE A 258 5.52 7.41 10.95
C ILE A 258 6.74 8.18 10.46
N ASP A 259 7.13 7.98 9.20
CA ASP A 259 8.29 8.61 8.59
C ASP A 259 9.58 8.52 9.44
N GLY A 260 9.78 7.36 10.11
CA GLY A 260 10.91 7.08 10.98
C GLY A 260 10.75 7.53 12.43
N MET A 261 9.79 8.41 12.74
CA MET A 261 9.55 8.94 14.09
C MET A 261 8.47 8.13 14.82
N LEU A 262 8.69 7.90 16.11
CA LEU A 262 7.74 7.22 16.99
C LEU A 262 6.80 8.25 17.62
N VAL A 263 5.49 8.13 17.33
CA VAL A 263 4.46 9.07 17.78
C VAL A 263 3.43 8.32 18.62
N ASP A 264 3.03 8.88 19.76
CA ASP A 264 1.96 8.32 20.59
C ASP A 264 0.63 8.47 19.83
N ALA A 265 -0.09 7.36 19.68
CA ALA A 265 -1.36 7.30 18.95
C ALA A 265 -2.55 7.17 19.89
N PHE A 266 -2.53 6.19 20.80
CA PHE A 266 -3.61 5.89 21.73
C PHE A 266 -3.07 5.48 23.10
N THR A 267 -3.88 5.69 24.14
CA THR A 267 -3.56 5.28 25.51
C THR A 267 -4.75 4.54 26.11
N PRO A 268 -5.03 3.30 25.69
CA PRO A 268 -6.11 2.50 26.24
C PRO A 268 -5.81 2.09 27.70
N PRO A 269 -6.82 1.65 28.47
CA PRO A 269 -6.62 1.10 29.81
C PRO A 269 -5.60 -0.04 29.83
N LEU A 270 -4.75 -0.08 30.85
CA LEU A 270 -3.71 -1.11 31.00
C LEU A 270 -4.29 -2.53 31.07
N SER A 271 -5.51 -2.68 31.61
CA SER A 271 -6.24 -3.95 31.68
C SER A 271 -6.48 -4.62 30.31
N LEU A 272 -6.44 -3.87 29.22
CA LEU A 272 -6.58 -4.39 27.87
C LEU A 272 -5.30 -5.02 27.30
N ALA A 273 -4.13 -4.79 27.91
CA ALA A 273 -2.86 -5.29 27.41
C ALA A 273 -2.82 -6.82 27.23
N PRO A 274 -3.29 -7.66 28.19
CA PRO A 274 -3.31 -9.11 28.02
C PRO A 274 -4.23 -9.58 26.89
N ALA A 275 -5.38 -8.92 26.72
CA ALA A 275 -6.35 -9.27 25.68
C ALA A 275 -5.83 -8.93 24.27
N ILE A 276 -5.25 -7.74 24.09
CA ILE A 276 -4.60 -7.32 22.84
C ILE A 276 -3.44 -8.27 22.51
N SER A 277 -2.58 -8.60 23.48
CA SER A 277 -1.49 -9.54 23.28
C SER A 277 -1.99 -10.92 22.84
N SER A 278 -2.97 -11.48 23.55
CA SER A 278 -3.55 -12.78 23.20
C SER A 278 -4.16 -12.80 21.81
N ARG A 279 -4.89 -11.76 21.43
CA ARG A 279 -5.51 -11.66 20.11
C ARG A 279 -4.47 -11.58 18.99
N LEU A 280 -3.45 -10.74 19.14
CA LEU A 280 -2.37 -10.62 18.15
C LEU A 280 -1.56 -11.92 18.00
N LYS A 281 -1.36 -12.66 19.09
CA LYS A 281 -0.76 -14.01 19.04
C LYS A 281 -1.63 -15.01 18.26
N VAL A 282 -2.95 -14.99 18.47
CA VAL A 282 -3.90 -15.81 17.69
C VAL A 282 -3.81 -15.49 16.21
N MET A 283 -3.79 -14.20 15.84
CA MET A 283 -3.68 -13.77 14.44
C MET A 283 -2.39 -14.23 13.77
N THR A 284 -1.33 -14.40 14.54
CA THR A 284 0.01 -14.76 14.05
C THR A 284 0.40 -16.21 14.37
N GLU A 285 -0.58 -17.04 14.79
CA GLU A 285 -0.43 -18.48 15.10
C GLU A 285 0.64 -18.77 16.16
N LEU A 286 0.77 -17.87 17.17
CA LEU A 286 1.73 -18.00 18.27
C LEU A 286 1.08 -18.59 19.52
N ASP A 287 1.92 -19.07 20.44
CA ASP A 287 1.48 -19.65 21.70
C ASP A 287 0.99 -18.57 22.69
N ILE A 288 -0.31 -18.56 22.96
CA ILE A 288 -0.97 -17.61 23.88
C ILE A 288 -0.56 -17.88 25.33
N ALA A 289 -0.33 -19.14 25.69
CA ALA A 289 0.02 -19.53 27.06
C ALA A 289 1.43 -19.12 27.44
N ASN A 290 2.34 -19.06 26.49
CA ASN A 290 3.72 -18.65 26.70
C ASN A 290 3.85 -17.13 26.73
N ARG A 291 4.02 -16.57 27.93
CA ARG A 291 4.21 -15.11 28.16
C ARG A 291 5.61 -14.77 28.69
N HIS A 292 6.49 -15.74 28.74
CA HIS A 292 7.79 -15.64 29.39
C HIS A 292 8.97 -15.68 28.43
N SER A 293 8.74 -16.03 27.17
CA SER A 293 9.79 -16.04 26.14
C SER A 293 9.42 -15.19 24.93
N PRO A 294 10.42 -14.64 24.22
CA PRO A 294 10.19 -13.95 22.95
C PRO A 294 9.53 -14.87 21.94
N GLN A 295 8.61 -14.31 21.15
CA GLN A 295 7.95 -15.01 20.04
C GLN A 295 7.86 -14.09 18.83
N ASP A 296 8.08 -14.65 17.64
CA ASP A 296 7.95 -13.95 16.36
C ASP A 296 6.98 -14.70 15.46
N GLY A 297 6.12 -13.99 14.80
CA GLY A 297 5.12 -14.53 13.88
C GLY A 297 4.85 -13.60 12.70
N HIS A 298 4.03 -14.06 11.79
CA HIS A 298 3.61 -13.27 10.65
C HIS A 298 2.18 -13.62 10.25
N THR A 299 1.47 -12.66 9.70
CA THR A 299 0.14 -12.85 9.14
C THR A 299 -0.09 -11.88 8.00
N SER A 300 -1.07 -12.19 7.14
CA SER A 300 -1.52 -11.28 6.09
C SER A 300 -2.95 -10.88 6.35
N VAL A 301 -3.22 -9.58 6.31
CA VAL A 301 -4.57 -9.03 6.46
C VAL A 301 -4.97 -8.25 5.20
N ARG A 302 -6.27 -8.24 4.90
CA ARG A 302 -6.82 -7.43 3.82
C ARG A 302 -7.53 -6.22 4.40
N VAL A 303 -7.13 -5.02 3.95
CA VAL A 303 -7.76 -3.76 4.33
C VAL A 303 -8.28 -3.08 3.07
N GLY A 304 -9.55 -3.26 2.79
CA GLY A 304 -10.14 -2.87 1.50
C GLY A 304 -9.55 -3.68 0.35
N SER A 305 -9.01 -2.99 -0.65
CA SER A 305 -8.30 -3.62 -1.79
C SER A 305 -6.82 -3.92 -1.50
N ARG A 306 -6.29 -3.50 -0.35
CA ARG A 306 -4.87 -3.65 -0.02
C ARG A 306 -4.62 -4.94 0.75
N LYS A 307 -3.61 -5.69 0.33
CA LYS A 307 -3.05 -6.79 1.10
C LYS A 307 -1.84 -6.29 1.87
N VAL A 308 -1.87 -6.46 3.19
CA VAL A 308 -0.82 -6.00 4.11
C VAL A 308 -0.26 -7.21 4.84
N ASP A 309 1.03 -7.43 4.73
CA ASP A 309 1.72 -8.43 5.53
C ASP A 309 2.17 -7.79 6.85
N ILE A 310 1.89 -8.47 7.94
CA ILE A 310 2.23 -8.04 9.29
C ILE A 310 3.26 -9.01 9.85
N ARG A 311 4.43 -8.50 10.20
CA ARG A 311 5.41 -9.22 11.02
C ARG A 311 5.23 -8.78 12.46
N PHE A 312 5.04 -9.74 13.31
CA PHE A 312 4.76 -9.56 14.72
C PHE A 312 5.94 -10.06 15.57
N SER A 313 6.36 -9.26 16.51
CA SER A 313 7.33 -9.65 17.53
C SER A 313 6.79 -9.32 18.90
N CYS A 314 6.88 -10.27 19.81
CA CYS A 314 6.43 -10.17 21.19
C CYS A 314 7.59 -10.51 22.11
N ILE A 315 7.84 -9.64 23.09
CA ILE A 315 8.85 -9.88 24.13
C ILE A 315 8.25 -9.65 25.52
N PRO A 316 8.58 -10.48 26.53
CA PRO A 316 8.21 -10.20 27.90
C PRO A 316 8.92 -8.94 28.41
N SER A 317 8.19 -8.10 29.13
CA SER A 317 8.74 -6.92 29.84
C SER A 317 8.21 -6.86 31.25
N VAL A 318 8.75 -5.94 32.09
CA VAL A 318 8.40 -5.82 33.52
C VAL A 318 6.90 -5.59 33.73
N TYR A 319 6.25 -4.81 32.85
CA TYR A 319 4.84 -4.44 32.99
C TYR A 319 3.90 -5.22 32.07
N GLY A 320 4.37 -6.31 31.45
CA GLY A 320 3.60 -7.13 30.51
C GLY A 320 4.33 -7.35 29.18
N GLU A 321 3.65 -7.93 28.21
CA GLU A 321 4.26 -8.22 26.90
C GLU A 321 4.34 -6.96 26.05
N ARG A 322 5.54 -6.62 25.59
CA ARG A 322 5.75 -5.57 24.59
C ARG A 322 5.64 -6.16 23.20
N LEU A 323 4.81 -5.54 22.36
CA LEU A 323 4.52 -6.03 21.03
C LEU A 323 4.94 -5.00 19.98
N VAL A 324 5.46 -5.51 18.86
CA VAL A 324 5.80 -4.70 17.68
C VAL A 324 5.21 -5.37 16.45
N LEU A 325 4.41 -4.64 15.69
CA LEU A 325 3.85 -5.07 14.42
C LEU A 325 4.48 -4.23 13.32
N ARG A 326 5.26 -4.86 12.44
CA ARG A 326 5.75 -4.22 11.22
C ARG A 326 4.75 -4.44 10.10
N LEU A 327 4.30 -3.34 9.48
CA LEU A 327 3.30 -3.32 8.43
C LEU A 327 3.99 -3.23 7.06
N LEU A 328 3.78 -4.22 6.21
CA LEU A 328 4.35 -4.29 4.86
C LEU A 328 3.20 -4.24 3.86
N ASP A 329 2.96 -3.09 3.26
CA ASP A 329 1.94 -2.90 2.22
C ASP A 329 2.45 -3.48 0.89
N GLN A 330 1.93 -4.63 0.48
CA GLN A 330 2.30 -5.29 -0.79
C GLN A 330 1.77 -4.56 -2.02
N THR A 331 0.83 -3.63 -1.85
CA THR A 331 0.28 -2.81 -2.93
C THR A 331 1.02 -1.49 -3.09
N ALA A 332 2.15 -1.31 -2.37
CA ALA A 332 2.96 -0.11 -2.50
C ALA A 332 3.38 0.07 -3.96
N THR A 333 2.99 1.19 -4.54
CA THR A 333 3.32 1.53 -5.92
C THR A 333 4.83 1.59 -6.08
N GLN A 334 5.34 0.93 -7.11
CA GLN A 334 6.75 0.99 -7.48
C GLN A 334 7.11 2.45 -7.78
N LEU A 335 8.04 3.01 -6.99
CA LEU A 335 8.48 4.39 -7.17
C LEU A 335 9.48 4.48 -8.33
N SER A 336 9.35 5.50 -9.15
CA SER A 336 10.34 5.85 -10.18
C SER A 336 11.56 6.53 -9.56
N LEU A 337 12.67 6.64 -10.32
CA LEU A 337 13.88 7.33 -9.86
C LEU A 337 13.64 8.81 -9.53
N ASP A 338 12.68 9.47 -10.19
CA ASP A 338 12.25 10.83 -9.88
C ASP A 338 11.54 10.91 -8.52
N GLU A 339 10.62 9.98 -8.28
CA GLU A 339 9.81 9.94 -7.06
C GLU A 339 10.62 9.60 -5.81
N VAL A 340 11.69 8.80 -5.92
CA VAL A 340 12.61 8.55 -4.81
C VAL A 340 13.51 9.76 -4.52
N GLY A 341 13.46 10.82 -5.35
CA GLY A 341 14.15 12.08 -5.12
C GLY A 341 15.58 12.14 -5.64
N MET A 342 15.94 11.31 -6.61
CA MET A 342 17.25 11.33 -7.25
C MET A 342 17.32 12.48 -8.27
N THR A 343 18.38 13.28 -8.24
CA THR A 343 18.58 14.36 -9.21
C THR A 343 18.81 13.79 -10.62
N ARG A 344 18.50 14.57 -11.66
CA ARG A 344 18.68 14.11 -13.05
C ARG A 344 20.11 13.69 -13.35
N LEU A 345 21.10 14.40 -12.83
CA LEU A 345 22.51 14.03 -13.00
C LEU A 345 22.79 12.65 -12.41
N MET A 346 22.37 12.42 -11.16
CA MET A 346 22.55 11.12 -10.49
C MET A 346 21.78 10.00 -11.19
N GLN A 347 20.58 10.29 -11.73
CA GLN A 347 19.82 9.33 -12.52
C GLN A 347 20.59 8.91 -13.76
N THR A 348 21.13 9.88 -14.52
CA THR A 348 21.94 9.58 -15.71
C THR A 348 23.15 8.71 -15.34
N GLN A 349 23.89 9.09 -14.30
CA GLN A 349 25.03 8.30 -13.82
C GLN A 349 24.63 6.87 -13.41
N LEU A 350 23.50 6.71 -12.70
CA LEU A 350 23.03 5.40 -12.28
C LEU A 350 22.55 4.57 -13.48
N LEU A 351 21.84 5.19 -14.44
CA LEU A 351 21.38 4.51 -15.65
C LEU A 351 22.55 4.04 -16.51
N ASP A 352 23.57 4.86 -16.71
CA ASP A 352 24.79 4.47 -17.42
C ASP A 352 25.52 3.28 -16.74
N LEU A 353 25.45 3.21 -15.40
CA LEU A 353 26.03 2.12 -14.62
C LEU A 353 25.20 0.83 -14.74
N VAL A 354 23.86 0.89 -14.73
CA VAL A 354 23.01 -0.32 -14.84
C VAL A 354 22.91 -0.85 -16.27
N GLU A 355 23.35 -0.08 -17.28
CA GLU A 355 23.49 -0.54 -18.66
C GLU A 355 24.80 -1.32 -18.90
N ARG A 356 25.77 -1.24 -17.98
CA ARG A 356 27.02 -1.98 -18.10
C ARG A 356 26.76 -3.49 -18.19
N PRO A 357 27.54 -4.21 -19.01
CA PRO A 357 27.36 -5.65 -19.18
C PRO A 357 27.75 -6.43 -17.91
N ASN A 358 28.70 -5.94 -17.13
CA ASN A 358 29.22 -6.59 -15.94
C ASN A 358 29.83 -5.60 -14.96
N GLY A 359 30.05 -6.04 -13.75
CA GLY A 359 30.60 -5.24 -12.66
C GLY A 359 29.71 -5.29 -11.43
N ILE A 360 30.11 -4.62 -10.35
CA ILE A 360 29.31 -4.53 -9.13
C ILE A 360 29.01 -3.08 -8.79
N ILE A 361 27.73 -2.79 -8.51
CA ILE A 361 27.24 -1.53 -7.99
C ILE A 361 26.78 -1.78 -6.56
N LEU A 362 27.35 -1.04 -5.61
CA LEU A 362 27.00 -1.17 -4.20
C LEU A 362 26.08 -0.04 -3.78
N VAL A 363 25.01 -0.36 -3.05
CA VAL A 363 24.14 0.63 -2.41
C VAL A 363 24.29 0.52 -0.91
N THR A 364 24.65 1.60 -0.25
CA THR A 364 24.96 1.58 1.18
C THR A 364 24.11 2.58 1.96
N GLY A 365 24.03 2.37 3.26
CA GLY A 365 23.28 3.18 4.22
C GLY A 365 22.74 2.31 5.36
N PRO A 366 22.25 2.93 6.45
CA PRO A 366 21.67 2.19 7.56
C PRO A 366 20.39 1.47 7.17
N THR A 367 19.91 0.62 8.06
CA THR A 367 18.58 0.01 7.93
C THR A 367 17.51 1.10 7.84
N GLY A 368 16.56 0.93 6.90
CA GLY A 368 15.48 1.90 6.69
C GLY A 368 15.90 3.15 5.90
N SER A 369 17.10 3.20 5.29
CA SER A 369 17.50 4.31 4.41
C SER A 369 16.88 4.28 3.01
N GLY A 370 16.09 3.25 2.68
CA GLY A 370 15.38 3.13 1.40
C GLY A 370 16.20 2.47 0.28
N LYS A 371 17.29 1.74 0.61
CA LYS A 371 18.16 1.06 -0.37
C LYS A 371 17.38 0.19 -1.35
N THR A 372 16.53 -0.70 -0.83
CA THR A 372 15.71 -1.61 -1.64
C THR A 372 14.81 -0.84 -2.60
N THR A 373 14.16 0.23 -2.15
CA THR A 373 13.30 1.07 -2.99
C THR A 373 14.07 1.67 -4.17
N SER A 374 15.27 2.22 -3.92
CA SER A 374 16.12 2.78 -4.99
C SER A 374 16.67 1.72 -5.93
N LEU A 375 17.03 0.54 -5.41
CA LEU A 375 17.46 -0.60 -6.23
C LEU A 375 16.31 -1.12 -7.10
N TYR A 376 15.11 -1.24 -6.57
CA TYR A 376 13.93 -1.64 -7.33
C TYR A 376 13.57 -0.60 -8.41
N ALA A 377 13.68 0.70 -8.08
CA ALA A 377 13.53 1.76 -9.06
C ALA A 377 14.58 1.68 -10.20
N ALA A 378 15.82 1.32 -9.88
CA ALA A 378 16.86 1.09 -10.87
C ALA A 378 16.59 -0.17 -11.72
N LEU A 379 16.21 -1.29 -11.09
CA LEU A 379 15.86 -2.54 -11.79
C LEU A 379 14.68 -2.37 -12.75
N SER A 380 13.72 -1.49 -12.42
CA SER A 380 12.58 -1.22 -13.28
C SER A 380 12.95 -0.53 -14.61
N ARG A 381 14.16 0.05 -14.69
CA ARG A 381 14.68 0.71 -15.89
C ARG A 381 15.44 -0.24 -16.81
N ILE A 382 15.77 -1.43 -16.34
CA ILE A 382 16.45 -2.45 -17.13
C ILE A 382 15.45 -3.08 -18.12
N ASP A 383 15.87 -3.25 -19.36
CA ASP A 383 15.07 -3.96 -20.37
C ASP A 383 15.00 -5.46 -20.04
N ARG A 384 13.89 -5.86 -19.45
CA ARG A 384 13.61 -7.24 -19.04
C ARG A 384 13.21 -8.17 -20.18
N ALA A 385 13.00 -7.65 -21.39
CA ALA A 385 12.74 -8.46 -22.56
C ALA A 385 14.05 -9.04 -23.12
N SER A 386 15.16 -8.32 -22.95
CA SER A 386 16.48 -8.72 -23.44
C SER A 386 17.47 -9.18 -22.38
N ARG A 387 17.19 -8.92 -21.08
CA ARG A 387 18.08 -9.25 -19.95
C ARG A 387 17.37 -10.06 -18.88
N ASN A 388 17.96 -11.17 -18.47
CA ASN A 388 17.47 -12.00 -17.38
C ASN A 388 17.86 -11.39 -16.03
N VAL A 389 16.87 -10.83 -15.30
CA VAL A 389 17.08 -10.17 -14.01
C VAL A 389 16.61 -11.08 -12.89
N MET A 390 17.49 -11.36 -11.93
CA MET A 390 17.20 -12.21 -10.79
C MET A 390 17.60 -11.56 -9.47
N THR A 391 16.90 -11.89 -8.39
CA THR A 391 17.23 -11.36 -7.06
C THR A 391 17.33 -12.47 -6.02
N ILE A 392 18.13 -12.23 -4.95
CA ILE A 392 18.10 -12.97 -3.69
C ILE A 392 17.97 -12.00 -2.53
N GLU A 393 16.92 -12.14 -1.71
CA GLU A 393 16.49 -11.12 -0.74
C GLU A 393 16.06 -11.75 0.60
N ASP A 394 16.14 -10.99 1.69
CA ASP A 394 15.72 -11.43 3.05
C ASP A 394 14.94 -10.33 3.78
N PRO A 395 13.61 -10.32 3.56
CA PRO A 395 12.83 -10.98 2.53
C PRO A 395 12.63 -10.12 1.26
N VAL A 396 11.88 -10.67 0.29
CA VAL A 396 11.30 -9.88 -0.80
C VAL A 396 10.30 -8.89 -0.23
N GLU A 397 10.48 -7.59 -0.51
CA GLU A 397 9.61 -6.51 0.01
C GLU A 397 8.29 -6.42 -0.77
N TYR A 398 8.34 -6.47 -2.10
CA TYR A 398 7.18 -6.58 -2.99
C TYR A 398 7.60 -7.18 -4.34
N HIS A 399 6.62 -7.73 -5.06
CA HIS A 399 6.88 -8.39 -6.33
C HIS A 399 7.16 -7.39 -7.45
N LEU A 400 8.13 -7.72 -8.26
CA LEU A 400 8.50 -7.00 -9.47
C LEU A 400 8.15 -7.84 -10.70
N ASP A 401 7.31 -7.32 -11.58
CA ASP A 401 6.92 -8.03 -12.79
C ASP A 401 8.14 -8.30 -13.70
N GLY A 402 8.23 -9.51 -14.22
CA GLY A 402 9.31 -9.93 -15.12
C GLY A 402 10.68 -10.09 -14.44
N ILE A 403 10.75 -10.16 -13.11
CA ILE A 403 11.97 -10.41 -12.34
C ILE A 403 11.80 -11.69 -11.50
N SER A 404 12.76 -12.58 -11.55
CA SER A 404 12.77 -13.79 -10.73
C SER A 404 13.34 -13.49 -9.35
N GLN A 405 12.46 -13.37 -8.34
CA GLN A 405 12.85 -13.01 -6.97
C GLN A 405 12.90 -14.25 -6.08
N MET A 406 14.09 -14.57 -5.55
CA MET A 406 14.31 -15.64 -4.60
C MET A 406 14.36 -15.08 -3.18
N GLN A 407 13.65 -15.70 -2.26
CA GLN A 407 13.69 -15.32 -0.85
C GLN A 407 14.57 -16.29 -0.04
N VAL A 408 15.42 -15.73 0.82
CA VAL A 408 16.19 -16.48 1.83
C VAL A 408 15.24 -17.25 2.75
N ASN A 409 15.58 -18.50 3.02
CA ASN A 409 14.88 -19.37 3.95
C ASN A 409 15.88 -20.24 4.70
N ALA A 410 16.38 -19.76 5.81
CA ALA A 410 17.40 -20.46 6.60
C ALA A 410 16.94 -21.85 7.08
N LYS A 411 15.62 -22.01 7.38
CA LYS A 411 15.05 -23.32 7.79
C LYS A 411 15.13 -24.37 6.69
N ARG A 412 15.16 -23.94 5.42
CA ARG A 412 15.31 -24.81 4.24
C ARG A 412 16.71 -24.80 3.64
N GLY A 413 17.69 -24.19 4.32
CA GLY A 413 19.07 -24.10 3.85
C GLY A 413 19.30 -23.09 2.72
N VAL A 414 18.33 -22.24 2.41
CA VAL A 414 18.48 -21.16 1.42
C VAL A 414 19.07 -19.94 2.13
N THR A 415 20.37 -19.74 2.01
CA THR A 415 21.11 -18.56 2.48
C THR A 415 21.43 -17.65 1.29
N PHE A 416 21.96 -16.44 1.54
CA PHE A 416 22.45 -15.56 0.46
C PHE A 416 23.50 -16.28 -0.40
N ALA A 417 24.48 -16.93 0.21
CA ALA A 417 25.55 -17.65 -0.52
C ALA A 417 25.00 -18.83 -1.33
N THR A 418 24.16 -19.70 -0.73
CA THR A 418 23.62 -20.87 -1.45
C THR A 418 22.66 -20.45 -2.55
N GLY A 419 21.83 -19.40 -2.32
CA GLY A 419 20.95 -18.84 -3.31
C GLY A 419 21.70 -18.21 -4.48
N LEU A 420 22.71 -17.38 -4.20
CA LEU A 420 23.53 -16.76 -5.25
C LEU A 420 24.23 -17.79 -6.14
N ARG A 421 24.78 -18.88 -5.54
CA ARG A 421 25.30 -20.00 -6.34
C ARG A 421 24.24 -20.67 -7.22
N ALA A 422 23.01 -20.75 -6.76
CA ALA A 422 21.91 -21.28 -7.57
C ALA A 422 21.53 -20.35 -8.71
N LEU A 423 21.44 -19.04 -8.44
CA LEU A 423 21.13 -18.03 -9.46
C LEU A 423 22.14 -18.01 -10.59
N LEU A 424 23.44 -18.14 -10.30
CA LEU A 424 24.51 -18.19 -11.31
C LEU A 424 24.39 -19.35 -12.31
N ARG A 425 23.56 -20.36 -12.04
CA ARG A 425 23.26 -21.46 -12.96
C ARG A 425 21.96 -21.29 -13.74
N GLN A 426 21.32 -20.11 -13.62
CA GLN A 426 20.04 -19.78 -14.28
C GLN A 426 20.22 -18.77 -15.41
N ASP A 427 21.45 -18.62 -15.93
CA ASP A 427 21.80 -17.70 -17.02
C ASP A 427 21.34 -16.25 -16.74
N PRO A 428 21.71 -15.65 -15.60
CA PRO A 428 21.32 -14.29 -15.28
C PRO A 428 22.21 -13.28 -15.99
N ASP A 429 21.67 -12.16 -16.45
CA ASP A 429 22.46 -11.00 -16.89
C ASP A 429 22.66 -10.02 -15.72
N VAL A 430 21.64 -9.87 -14.87
CA VAL A 430 21.63 -8.95 -13.73
C VAL A 430 21.20 -9.67 -12.46
N ILE A 431 21.99 -9.52 -11.42
CA ILE A 431 21.72 -10.14 -10.12
C ILE A 431 21.61 -9.06 -9.04
N LEU A 432 20.49 -9.03 -8.29
CA LEU A 432 20.40 -8.25 -7.07
C LEU A 432 20.66 -9.16 -5.86
N VAL A 433 21.65 -8.81 -5.06
CA VAL A 433 21.92 -9.42 -3.75
C VAL A 433 21.42 -8.45 -2.67
N GLY A 434 20.37 -8.85 -1.94
CA GLY A 434 19.69 -7.99 -0.96
C GLY A 434 20.66 -7.36 0.02
N GLU A 435 21.61 -8.14 0.55
CA GLU A 435 22.69 -7.60 1.37
C GLU A 435 23.93 -8.53 1.40
N ILE A 436 25.10 -7.92 1.59
CA ILE A 436 26.38 -8.61 1.82
C ILE A 436 26.73 -8.46 3.30
N ARG A 437 26.65 -9.59 4.05
CA ARG A 437 26.98 -9.63 5.49
C ARG A 437 28.31 -10.32 5.79
N ASP A 438 28.72 -11.24 4.93
CA ASP A 438 29.84 -12.17 5.15
C ASP A 438 30.77 -12.27 3.94
N ALA A 439 31.97 -12.81 4.18
CA ALA A 439 33.02 -12.99 3.17
C ALA A 439 32.58 -13.91 2.02
N GLU A 440 31.78 -14.95 2.30
CA GLU A 440 31.33 -15.90 1.31
C GLU A 440 30.40 -15.26 0.28
N THR A 441 29.39 -14.53 0.75
CA THR A 441 28.44 -13.80 -0.11
C THR A 441 29.18 -12.71 -0.89
N ALA A 442 30.10 -11.96 -0.25
CA ALA A 442 30.90 -10.92 -0.90
C ALA A 442 31.75 -11.48 -2.03
N SER A 443 32.48 -12.59 -1.76
CA SER A 443 33.33 -13.27 -2.74
C SER A 443 32.54 -13.77 -3.94
N LEU A 444 31.38 -14.40 -3.71
CA LEU A 444 30.49 -14.85 -4.78
C LEU A 444 29.93 -13.73 -5.63
N ALA A 445 29.53 -12.62 -5.01
CA ALA A 445 29.01 -11.44 -5.73
C ALA A 445 30.09 -10.82 -6.63
N ILE A 446 31.32 -10.72 -6.13
CA ILE A 446 32.46 -10.22 -6.90
C ILE A 446 32.83 -11.19 -8.03
N GLN A 447 32.90 -12.50 -7.75
CA GLN A 447 33.15 -13.49 -8.79
C GLN A 447 32.11 -13.45 -9.91
N ALA A 448 30.83 -13.33 -9.55
CA ALA A 448 29.75 -13.13 -10.52
C ALA A 448 30.01 -11.91 -11.42
N SER A 449 30.40 -10.78 -10.83
CA SER A 449 30.68 -9.56 -11.59
C SER A 449 31.88 -9.68 -12.51
N LEU A 450 32.89 -10.47 -12.15
CA LEU A 450 34.07 -10.74 -12.98
C LEU A 450 33.80 -11.75 -14.10
N THR A 451 32.79 -12.61 -13.92
CA THR A 451 32.41 -13.63 -14.91
C THR A 451 31.32 -13.16 -15.91
N GLY A 452 31.02 -11.88 -15.98
CA GLY A 452 30.18 -11.32 -17.02
C GLY A 452 28.80 -10.85 -16.56
N HIS A 453 28.50 -10.84 -15.26
CA HIS A 453 27.18 -10.44 -14.74
C HIS A 453 27.23 -9.03 -14.13
N LEU A 454 26.16 -8.26 -14.28
CA LEU A 454 25.98 -7.04 -13.52
C LEU A 454 25.38 -7.39 -12.16
N VAL A 455 26.10 -7.04 -11.08
CA VAL A 455 25.65 -7.29 -9.71
C VAL A 455 25.29 -5.99 -9.03
N LEU A 456 24.09 -5.92 -8.46
CA LEU A 456 23.68 -4.86 -7.53
C LEU A 456 23.63 -5.49 -6.14
N ALA A 457 24.25 -4.84 -5.14
CA ALA A 457 24.22 -5.39 -3.79
C ALA A 457 24.12 -4.28 -2.73
N THR A 458 23.67 -4.62 -1.52
CA THR A 458 23.67 -3.63 -0.43
C THR A 458 24.72 -3.94 0.63
N LEU A 459 25.21 -2.86 1.23
CA LEU A 459 26.08 -2.85 2.39
C LEU A 459 25.52 -1.94 3.51
N HIS A 460 26.13 -2.03 4.68
CA HIS A 460 25.81 -1.15 5.81
C HIS A 460 27.02 -0.30 6.17
N THR A 461 27.28 0.77 5.41
CA THR A 461 28.23 1.82 5.75
C THR A 461 27.54 3.19 5.76
N ASN A 462 28.17 4.20 6.34
CA ASN A 462 27.58 5.52 6.54
C ASN A 462 27.64 6.40 5.29
N ASP A 463 28.62 6.19 4.45
CA ASP A 463 28.95 6.95 3.24
C ASP A 463 29.52 6.01 2.17
N ALA A 464 29.67 6.53 0.95
CA ALA A 464 30.15 5.74 -0.18
C ALA A 464 31.63 5.36 -0.07
N PRO A 465 32.57 6.26 0.32
CA PRO A 465 33.98 5.89 0.48
C PRO A 465 34.24 4.79 1.50
N SER A 466 33.46 4.74 2.61
CA SER A 466 33.62 3.72 3.65
C SER A 466 33.22 2.30 3.20
N ALA A 467 32.55 2.14 2.05
CA ALA A 467 32.19 0.83 1.54
C ALA A 467 33.41 0.00 1.11
N ILE A 468 34.46 0.67 0.60
CA ILE A 468 35.69 -0.01 0.15
C ILE A 468 36.46 -0.62 1.32
N PRO A 469 36.87 0.12 2.37
CA PRO A 469 37.48 -0.47 3.57
C PRO A 469 36.59 -1.57 4.17
N ARG A 470 35.25 -1.39 4.18
CA ARG A 470 34.33 -2.41 4.70
C ARG A 470 34.42 -3.74 3.94
N LEU A 471 34.55 -3.71 2.61
CA LEU A 471 34.77 -4.93 1.83
C LEU A 471 36.12 -5.59 2.18
N VAL A 472 37.17 -4.81 2.37
CA VAL A 472 38.49 -5.30 2.81
C VAL A 472 38.37 -5.94 4.21
N ASP A 473 37.66 -5.33 5.15
CA ASP A 473 37.44 -5.85 6.50
C ASP A 473 36.63 -7.16 6.49
N VAL A 474 35.73 -7.33 5.54
CA VAL A 474 34.97 -8.58 5.33
C VAL A 474 35.85 -9.69 4.73
N GLY A 475 37.08 -9.36 4.28
CA GLY A 475 38.06 -10.33 3.79
C GLY A 475 38.21 -10.34 2.27
N ILE A 476 37.75 -9.32 1.57
CA ILE A 476 37.94 -9.22 0.12
C ILE A 476 39.26 -8.57 -0.21
N GLU A 477 40.03 -9.23 -1.08
CA GLU A 477 41.31 -8.71 -1.54
C GLU A 477 41.13 -7.44 -2.42
N PRO A 478 41.93 -6.37 -2.20
CA PRO A 478 41.80 -5.09 -2.91
C PRO A 478 41.79 -5.21 -4.43
N TYR A 479 42.57 -6.11 -5.03
CA TYR A 479 42.63 -6.30 -6.48
C TYR A 479 41.29 -6.79 -7.06
N LEU A 480 40.52 -7.57 -6.30
CA LEU A 480 39.18 -8.01 -6.70
C LEU A 480 38.20 -6.83 -6.69
N ILE A 481 38.30 -5.95 -5.68
CA ILE A 481 37.46 -4.75 -5.58
C ILE A 481 37.77 -3.80 -6.76
N THR A 482 39.05 -3.54 -7.02
CA THR A 482 39.45 -2.64 -8.12
C THR A 482 39.04 -3.12 -9.50
N SER A 483 38.95 -4.44 -9.69
CA SER A 483 38.60 -5.05 -10.98
C SER A 483 37.10 -5.17 -11.20
N SER A 484 36.29 -5.18 -10.13
CA SER A 484 34.86 -5.46 -10.20
C SER A 484 33.97 -4.27 -9.88
N LEU A 485 34.39 -3.42 -8.91
CA LEU A 485 33.56 -2.30 -8.43
C LEU A 485 33.41 -1.20 -9.47
N LEU A 486 32.19 -0.86 -9.86
CA LEU A 486 31.84 0.24 -10.76
C LEU A 486 31.55 1.52 -9.98
N ALA A 487 30.70 1.42 -8.95
CA ALA A 487 30.31 2.56 -8.16
C ALA A 487 29.77 2.14 -6.78
N VAL A 488 29.77 3.10 -5.88
CA VAL A 488 29.07 3.02 -4.59
C VAL A 488 28.08 4.17 -4.49
N LEU A 489 26.81 3.84 -4.25
CA LEU A 489 25.72 4.78 -3.98
C LEU A 489 25.41 4.75 -2.48
N ALA A 490 25.64 5.84 -1.75
CA ALA A 490 25.19 5.94 -0.37
C ALA A 490 23.89 6.75 -0.28
N GLN A 491 23.02 6.36 0.68
CA GLN A 491 21.66 6.86 0.77
C GLN A 491 21.21 7.07 2.22
N ARG A 492 20.46 8.16 2.44
CA ARG A 492 19.72 8.46 3.67
C ARG A 492 18.32 8.93 3.31
N LEU A 493 17.40 8.85 4.28
CA LEU A 493 16.06 9.41 4.16
C LEU A 493 15.93 10.62 5.08
N LEU A 494 15.41 11.71 4.51
CA LEU A 494 14.96 12.90 5.22
C LEU A 494 13.43 12.92 5.25
N ARG A 495 12.84 13.59 6.21
CA ARG A 495 11.39 13.83 6.24
C ARG A 495 11.04 14.89 5.21
N ARG A 496 10.00 14.67 4.44
CA ARG A 496 9.52 15.62 3.44
C ARG A 496 8.59 16.62 4.10
N SER A 497 8.83 17.92 3.90
CA SER A 497 7.95 19.00 4.37
C SER A 497 6.54 18.81 3.83
N CYS A 498 5.53 18.96 4.68
CA CYS A 498 4.14 18.82 4.29
C CYS A 498 3.74 19.95 3.35
N SER A 499 3.27 19.62 2.16
CA SER A 499 2.86 20.60 1.15
C SER A 499 1.62 21.41 1.56
N ALA A 500 0.75 20.84 2.42
CA ALA A 500 -0.50 21.49 2.83
C ALA A 500 -0.29 22.61 3.86
N CYS A 501 0.78 22.52 4.68
CA CYS A 501 1.11 23.53 5.69
C CYS A 501 2.54 24.07 5.54
N SER A 502 3.23 23.75 4.45
CA SER A 502 4.60 24.19 4.16
C SER A 502 5.58 23.97 5.33
N GLY A 503 5.44 22.82 6.01
CA GLY A 503 6.28 22.45 7.15
C GLY A 503 5.83 23.00 8.52
N ALA A 504 4.85 23.90 8.58
CA ALA A 504 4.45 24.57 9.83
C ALA A 504 3.72 23.65 10.83
N GLY A 505 3.18 22.52 10.40
CA GLY A 505 2.35 21.65 11.24
C GLY A 505 0.94 22.16 11.53
N SER A 506 0.67 23.44 11.19
CA SER A 506 -0.62 24.10 11.41
C SER A 506 -1.05 24.86 10.14
N THR A 507 -2.34 25.07 10.01
CA THR A 507 -2.99 25.88 8.97
C THR A 507 -3.82 26.98 9.64
N ALA A 508 -4.40 27.87 8.88
CA ALA A 508 -5.31 28.90 9.40
C ALA A 508 -6.51 28.34 10.19
N SER A 509 -6.91 27.09 9.89
CA SER A 509 -7.99 26.36 10.56
C SER A 509 -7.53 25.54 11.79
N GLY A 510 -6.26 25.62 12.18
CA GLY A 510 -5.71 24.88 13.33
C GLY A 510 -4.64 23.85 12.94
N ARG A 511 -4.62 22.71 13.62
CA ARG A 511 -3.68 21.62 13.38
C ARG A 511 -3.83 21.09 11.95
N CYS A 512 -2.72 20.96 11.21
CA CYS A 512 -2.76 20.43 9.85
C CYS A 512 -3.22 18.97 9.83
N GLU A 513 -4.34 18.70 9.20
CA GLU A 513 -4.91 17.34 9.09
C GLU A 513 -4.08 16.41 8.20
N VAL A 514 -3.36 16.98 7.21
CA VAL A 514 -2.57 16.20 6.25
C VAL A 514 -1.32 15.59 6.86
N CYS A 515 -0.65 16.30 7.76
CA CYS A 515 0.54 15.82 8.47
C CYS A 515 0.28 15.56 9.96
N TYR A 516 -0.96 15.66 10.42
CA TYR A 516 -1.35 15.51 11.82
C TYR A 516 -0.53 16.39 12.77
N GLY A 517 -0.22 17.61 12.34
CA GLY A 517 0.52 18.60 13.14
C GLY A 517 2.02 18.37 13.21
N THR A 518 2.58 17.40 12.51
CA THR A 518 4.02 17.11 12.54
C THR A 518 4.86 18.06 11.67
N GLY A 519 4.25 18.75 10.71
CA GLY A 519 4.95 19.53 9.68
C GLY A 519 5.49 18.69 8.52
N TYR A 520 5.48 17.34 8.62
CA TYR A 520 6.08 16.47 7.61
C TYR A 520 5.09 15.41 7.11
N LYS A 521 5.22 15.04 5.85
CA LYS A 521 4.47 13.94 5.24
C LYS A 521 5.30 13.20 4.19
N GLY A 522 5.64 11.97 4.51
CA GLY A 522 6.49 11.12 3.69
C GLY A 522 7.97 11.42 3.86
N ARG A 523 8.77 10.73 3.08
CA ARG A 523 10.23 10.81 3.11
C ARG A 523 10.75 11.10 1.72
N LEU A 524 11.91 11.70 1.63
CA LEU A 524 12.70 11.85 0.41
C LEU A 524 14.12 11.35 0.68
N ALA A 525 14.70 10.71 -0.32
CA ALA A 525 16.07 10.24 -0.17
C ALA A 525 17.06 11.32 -0.55
N VAL A 526 18.23 11.29 0.10
CA VAL A 526 19.43 12.03 -0.29
C VAL A 526 20.53 11.05 -0.61
N TYR A 527 21.34 11.38 -1.59
CA TYR A 527 22.29 10.48 -2.21
C TYR A 527 23.67 11.09 -2.36
N GLU A 528 24.65 10.22 -2.44
CA GLU A 528 25.96 10.47 -3.03
C GLU A 528 26.37 9.27 -3.88
N ILE A 529 26.96 9.51 -5.04
CA ILE A 529 27.41 8.46 -5.95
C ILE A 529 28.91 8.62 -6.16
N MET A 530 29.70 7.63 -5.75
CA MET A 530 31.13 7.55 -5.99
C MET A 530 31.37 6.54 -7.12
N VAL A 531 31.73 7.03 -8.30
CA VAL A 531 32.10 6.21 -9.46
C VAL A 531 33.61 5.92 -9.41
N MET A 532 33.98 4.66 -9.62
CA MET A 532 35.38 4.24 -9.58
C MET A 532 36.18 4.78 -10.77
N ASN A 533 37.24 5.51 -10.45
CA ASN A 533 38.24 6.01 -11.40
C ASN A 533 39.62 5.41 -11.10
N ASP A 534 40.63 5.75 -11.90
CA ASP A 534 41.98 5.19 -11.76
C ASP A 534 42.64 5.56 -10.44
N GLU A 535 42.43 6.81 -9.93
CA GLU A 535 42.95 7.23 -8.65
C GLU A 535 42.35 6.45 -7.48
N LEU A 536 41.03 6.30 -7.48
CA LEU A 536 40.34 5.49 -6.46
C LEU A 536 40.76 4.01 -6.53
N ARG A 537 40.98 3.46 -7.72
CA ARG A 537 41.51 2.10 -7.89
C ARG A 537 42.92 1.95 -7.28
N GLN A 538 43.81 2.90 -7.53
CA GLN A 538 45.17 2.91 -6.95
C GLN A 538 45.12 2.99 -5.41
N LEU A 539 44.30 3.88 -4.87
CA LEU A 539 44.13 4.02 -3.42
C LEU A 539 43.52 2.77 -2.81
N THR A 540 42.55 2.14 -3.49
CA THR A 540 41.96 0.86 -3.05
C THR A 540 43.02 -0.24 -3.04
N ALA A 541 43.85 -0.34 -4.09
CA ALA A 541 44.93 -1.34 -4.19
C ALA A 541 45.97 -1.16 -3.06
N SER A 542 46.22 0.08 -2.64
CA SER A 542 47.13 0.39 -1.53
C SER A 542 46.49 0.29 -0.14
N ARG A 543 45.22 -0.14 -0.04
CA ARG A 543 44.42 -0.23 1.19
C ARG A 543 44.34 1.12 1.93
N ALA A 544 44.15 2.20 1.15
CA ALA A 544 43.96 3.53 1.72
C ALA A 544 42.68 3.58 2.59
N ASP A 545 42.67 4.47 3.57
CA ASP A 545 41.53 4.70 4.45
C ASP A 545 40.38 5.45 3.76
N ALA A 546 39.22 5.50 4.43
CA ALA A 546 38.05 6.17 3.90
C ALA A 546 38.24 7.68 3.67
N VAL A 547 39.13 8.33 4.43
CA VAL A 547 39.42 9.79 4.30
C VAL A 547 40.16 10.07 3.00
N ALA A 548 41.20 9.28 2.71
CA ALA A 548 41.97 9.40 1.47
C ALA A 548 41.09 9.11 0.24
N LEU A 549 40.22 8.10 0.33
CA LEU A 549 39.23 7.77 -0.72
C LEU A 549 38.22 8.91 -0.91
N TYR A 550 37.72 9.52 0.17
CA TYR A 550 36.80 10.65 0.13
C TYR A 550 37.44 11.88 -0.55
N ASP A 551 38.68 12.21 -0.20
CA ASP A 551 39.42 13.34 -0.78
C ASP A 551 39.70 13.12 -2.28
N ALA A 552 40.02 11.88 -2.67
CA ALA A 552 40.19 11.51 -4.07
C ALA A 552 38.87 11.59 -4.84
N ALA A 553 37.79 11.06 -4.27
CA ALA A 553 36.45 11.14 -4.86
C ALA A 553 36.04 12.60 -5.11
N LYS A 554 36.28 13.51 -4.15
CA LYS A 554 35.98 14.94 -4.28
C LYS A 554 36.72 15.61 -5.43
N ARG A 555 37.93 15.15 -5.77
CA ARG A 555 38.67 15.66 -6.94
C ARG A 555 38.08 15.21 -8.26
N ALA A 556 37.18 14.20 -8.24
CA ALA A 556 36.60 13.55 -9.41
C ALA A 556 35.07 13.76 -9.50
N ASP A 557 34.58 14.97 -9.29
CA ASP A 557 33.18 15.38 -9.41
C ASP A 557 32.20 14.62 -8.47
N PHE A 558 32.72 14.02 -7.39
CA PHE A 558 31.87 13.43 -6.37
C PHE A 558 31.21 14.51 -5.52
N SER A 559 29.88 14.53 -5.50
CA SER A 559 29.10 15.40 -4.62
C SER A 559 28.70 14.65 -3.35
N PRO A 560 29.17 15.07 -2.18
CA PRO A 560 28.78 14.47 -0.92
C PRO A 560 27.26 14.55 -0.68
N MET A 561 26.71 13.59 0.03
CA MET A 561 25.28 13.53 0.38
C MET A 561 24.75 14.80 1.04
N ARG A 562 25.60 15.51 1.79
CA ARG A 562 25.27 16.80 2.41
C ARG A 562 24.90 17.87 1.37
N GLU A 563 25.55 17.87 0.21
CA GLU A 563 25.26 18.86 -0.85
C GLU A 563 23.91 18.59 -1.49
N ASP A 564 23.56 17.32 -1.74
CA ASP A 564 22.23 16.92 -2.20
C ASP A 564 21.15 17.28 -1.17
N ALA A 565 21.42 17.06 0.13
CA ALA A 565 20.52 17.46 1.21
C ALA A 565 20.29 18.99 1.20
N LEU A 566 21.37 19.80 1.13
CA LEU A 566 21.27 21.26 1.08
C LEU A 566 20.52 21.77 -0.16
N LEU A 567 20.67 21.10 -1.30
CA LEU A 567 19.88 21.39 -2.50
C LEU A 567 18.39 21.20 -2.22
N LYS A 568 18.01 20.10 -1.56
CA LYS A 568 16.61 19.78 -1.22
C LYS A 568 16.03 20.75 -0.19
N VAL A 569 16.85 21.23 0.75
CA VAL A 569 16.45 22.32 1.66
C VAL A 569 16.21 23.63 0.89
N LYS A 570 17.09 24.01 -0.03
CA LYS A 570 16.90 25.20 -0.89
C LYS A 570 15.64 25.12 -1.75
N LEU A 571 15.24 23.93 -2.14
CA LEU A 571 14.01 23.67 -2.89
C LEU A 571 12.76 23.62 -2.00
N GLY A 572 12.88 23.78 -0.68
CA GLY A 572 11.76 23.71 0.27
C GLY A 572 11.16 22.32 0.45
N LEU A 573 11.86 21.27 0.04
CA LEU A 573 11.39 19.89 0.14
C LEU A 573 11.59 19.30 1.54
N THR A 574 12.52 19.83 2.30
CA THR A 574 12.86 19.45 3.68
C THR A 574 13.49 20.68 4.38
N ASP A 575 13.80 20.57 5.67
CA ASP A 575 14.46 21.57 6.52
C ASP A 575 15.83 21.09 7.03
#